data_fd7f69d3ac30fc285ecc0f8d407e7c75
#
_entry.id   fd7f69d3ac30fc285ecc0f8d407e7c75
#
_cell.length_a   1.000
_cell.length_b   1.000
_cell.length_c   1.000
_cell.angle_alpha   90.00
_cell.angle_beta   90.00
_cell.angle_gamma   90.00
#
_symmetry.space_group_name_H-M   'P 1'
#
loop_
_entity.id
_entity.type
_entity.pdbx_description
1 polymer ?
#
loop_
_entity_poly.entity_id
_entity_poly.type
_entity_poly.pdbx_seq_one_letter_code
_entity_poly.pdbx_strand_id
1 'polypeptide(L)'
;MSTYYSINNSENIDPNIIVISPNENSIFNFVFKSEQENTSYNGEYLEDIYYNLLKEEKEIKLKPIYGYMSKQKDINEQMRAILVDWLIDVHYNFNLKKETLFQAIWILDTYLSYEIVPRNKLQLVGITCLFISCKYNEICYPRTNEFIYVTDNTYNIKELLNMEKDILKKLDFNILAPIPIQFYDILAKIFNFDSEQYNLGRYFMESHLIDYNMICFSSSIIALSCAYIVMKFFSLKDYKNLYLINDKNNDYTSQENIQNEIKESARQLCFLVKNLNESNLKAVKSKFSLEEYNNVSQYCEDY
;
A
#
# COMPACT_ATOMS: atom_id res chain seq x y z
N MET A 1 -17.88 -8.41 48.09
CA MET A 1 -19.24 -8.83 47.69
C MET A 1 -19.30 -8.65 46.20
N SER A 2 -19.21 -9.76 45.52
CA SER A 2 -19.22 -9.85 44.07
C SER A 2 -20.64 -9.98 43.55
N THR A 3 -21.04 -9.17 42.62
CA THR A 3 -22.30 -9.32 41.92
C THR A 3 -22.02 -9.84 40.49
N TYR A 4 -22.28 -11.09 40.29
CA TYR A 4 -22.38 -11.75 38.99
C TYR A 4 -23.65 -11.28 38.30
N TYR A 5 -23.53 -10.73 37.08
CA TYR A 5 -24.65 -10.64 36.16
C TYR A 5 -24.53 -11.79 35.13
N SER A 6 -25.41 -12.75 35.29
CA SER A 6 -25.69 -13.77 34.28
C SER A 6 -26.57 -13.15 33.20
N ILE A 7 -26.09 -13.11 31.96
CA ILE A 7 -26.94 -12.87 30.79
C ILE A 7 -27.06 -14.20 30.06
N ASN A 8 -28.21 -14.86 30.29
CA ASN A 8 -28.74 -15.90 29.41
C ASN A 8 -29.37 -15.22 28.19
N ASN A 9 -28.75 -15.35 27.04
CA ASN A 9 -29.46 -15.33 25.76
C ASN A 9 -28.79 -16.29 24.79
N SER A 10 -29.54 -17.33 24.48
CA SER A 10 -29.24 -18.36 23.53
C SER A 10 -29.32 -17.80 22.12
N GLU A 11 -28.21 -17.37 21.56
CA GLU A 11 -28.01 -17.27 20.12
C GLU A 11 -26.74 -18.06 19.76
N ASN A 12 -26.86 -18.89 18.73
CA ASN A 12 -25.88 -19.85 18.23
C ASN A 12 -24.48 -19.24 18.12
N ILE A 13 -23.66 -19.44 19.13
CA ILE A 13 -22.22 -19.19 19.07
C ILE A 13 -21.63 -20.37 18.30
N ASP A 14 -21.04 -20.09 17.14
CA ASP A 14 -20.26 -21.03 16.36
C ASP A 14 -19.21 -21.67 17.29
N PRO A 15 -19.19 -23.02 17.48
CA PRO A 15 -18.28 -23.69 18.41
C PRO A 15 -16.80 -23.57 18.06
N ASN A 16 -16.46 -22.87 16.96
CA ASN A 16 -15.08 -22.57 16.53
C ASN A 16 -14.60 -21.18 16.96
N ILE A 17 -15.34 -20.43 17.79
CA ILE A 17 -14.81 -19.21 18.41
C ILE A 17 -13.91 -19.65 19.57
N ILE A 18 -12.62 -19.74 19.31
CA ILE A 18 -11.60 -19.90 20.36
C ILE A 18 -11.54 -18.56 21.09
N VAL A 19 -12.06 -18.55 22.32
CA VAL A 19 -11.86 -17.43 23.25
C VAL A 19 -10.42 -17.48 23.73
N ILE A 20 -9.60 -16.62 23.19
CA ILE A 20 -8.17 -16.54 23.49
C ILE A 20 -7.99 -15.70 24.75
N SER A 21 -7.36 -16.24 25.78
CA SER A 21 -7.06 -15.54 27.03
C SER A 21 -5.99 -14.44 26.80
N PRO A 22 -6.01 -13.31 27.56
CA PRO A 22 -5.25 -12.09 27.22
C PRO A 22 -3.72 -12.17 27.28
N ASN A 23 -3.11 -13.28 27.69
CA ASN A 23 -1.67 -13.34 28.00
C ASN A 23 -0.82 -14.30 27.13
N GLU A 24 -1.37 -14.99 26.13
CA GLU A 24 -0.58 -15.94 25.33
C GLU A 24 -0.76 -15.82 23.80
N ASN A 25 -1.48 -14.81 23.28
CA ASN A 25 -1.98 -14.91 21.92
C ASN A 25 -1.87 -13.63 21.12
N SER A 26 -0.68 -13.38 20.59
CA SER A 26 -0.63 -12.67 19.33
C SER A 26 -1.12 -13.63 18.23
N ILE A 27 -1.83 -13.13 17.25
CA ILE A 27 -2.22 -13.86 16.04
C ILE A 27 -1.02 -14.48 15.35
N PHE A 28 0.10 -13.81 15.41
CA PHE A 28 1.37 -14.33 14.97
C PHE A 28 1.69 -15.66 15.65
N ASN A 29 1.45 -15.80 16.96
CA ASN A 29 1.63 -17.08 17.66
C ASN A 29 0.64 -18.17 17.24
N PHE A 30 -0.59 -17.81 16.87
CA PHE A 30 -1.57 -18.77 16.38
C PHE A 30 -1.21 -19.28 14.98
N VAL A 31 -0.85 -18.39 14.07
CA VAL A 31 -0.44 -18.74 12.70
C VAL A 31 0.88 -19.51 12.71
N PHE A 32 1.86 -19.08 13.52
CA PHE A 32 3.17 -19.77 13.61
C PHE A 32 3.14 -21.09 14.39
N LYS A 33 2.23 -21.29 15.34
CA LYS A 33 2.08 -22.61 16.03
C LYS A 33 1.55 -23.71 15.12
N SER A 34 0.79 -23.37 14.08
CA SER A 34 0.28 -24.34 13.11
C SER A 34 1.32 -24.81 12.09
N GLU A 35 2.49 -24.15 12.01
CA GLU A 35 3.51 -24.38 10.97
C GLU A 35 4.90 -24.76 11.50
N GLN A 36 5.01 -25.26 12.72
CA GLN A 36 6.31 -25.60 13.33
C GLN A 36 7.17 -26.64 12.55
N GLU A 37 6.70 -27.17 11.43
CA GLU A 37 7.47 -28.15 10.66
C GLU A 37 8.27 -27.57 9.47
N ASN A 38 8.09 -26.28 9.05
CA ASN A 38 8.77 -25.77 7.85
C ASN A 38 9.19 -24.29 7.90
N THR A 39 9.40 -23.65 9.05
CA THR A 39 9.75 -22.22 9.08
C THR A 39 11.24 -21.96 8.90
N SER A 40 11.58 -21.30 7.80
CA SER A 40 12.86 -20.60 7.65
C SER A 40 13.00 -19.51 8.72
N TYR A 41 14.24 -19.21 9.12
CA TYR A 41 14.66 -18.22 10.14
C TYR A 41 13.99 -16.83 10.11
N ASN A 42 13.20 -16.52 9.08
CA ASN A 42 12.55 -15.23 8.89
C ASN A 42 11.20 -15.07 9.60
N GLY A 43 10.59 -16.15 10.11
CA GLY A 43 9.27 -16.12 10.77
C GLY A 43 9.28 -15.47 12.15
N GLU A 44 10.38 -15.65 12.89
CA GLU A 44 10.51 -15.22 14.28
C GLU A 44 10.42 -13.69 14.48
N TYR A 45 10.82 -12.90 13.44
CA TYR A 45 10.88 -11.44 13.53
C TYR A 45 9.75 -10.72 12.79
N LEU A 46 8.86 -11.43 12.09
CA LEU A 46 7.81 -10.79 11.28
C LEU A 46 6.87 -9.94 12.13
N GLU A 47 6.54 -10.41 13.33
CA GLU A 47 5.70 -9.69 14.27
C GLU A 47 6.34 -8.37 14.70
N ASP A 48 7.61 -8.41 15.10
CA ASP A 48 8.34 -7.24 15.55
C ASP A 48 8.53 -6.23 14.41
N ILE A 49 8.83 -6.71 13.20
CA ILE A 49 8.93 -5.86 11.99
C ILE A 49 7.59 -5.18 11.72
N TYR A 50 6.47 -5.92 11.75
CA TYR A 50 5.14 -5.38 11.51
C TYR A 50 4.79 -4.28 12.51
N TYR A 51 5.02 -4.52 13.80
CA TYR A 51 4.73 -3.53 14.84
C TYR A 51 5.66 -2.31 14.80
N ASN A 52 6.92 -2.49 14.40
CA ASN A 52 7.81 -1.35 14.18
C ASN A 52 7.32 -0.48 13.01
N LEU A 53 6.89 -1.08 11.90
CA LEU A 53 6.28 -0.34 10.79
C LEU A 53 5.02 0.43 11.23
N LEU A 54 4.14 -0.17 12.03
CA LEU A 54 2.96 0.51 12.59
C LEU A 54 3.33 1.69 13.49
N LYS A 55 4.38 1.54 14.27
CA LYS A 55 4.89 2.62 15.13
C LYS A 55 5.46 3.77 14.28
N GLU A 56 6.30 3.46 13.31
CA GLU A 56 6.87 4.44 12.38
C GLU A 56 5.77 5.17 11.59
N GLU A 57 4.73 4.46 11.12
CA GLU A 57 3.59 5.05 10.42
C GLU A 57 2.86 6.11 11.26
N LYS A 58 2.76 5.90 12.58
CA LYS A 58 2.14 6.86 13.52
C LYS A 58 3.05 8.05 13.82
N GLU A 59 4.36 7.85 13.84
CA GLU A 59 5.36 8.85 14.23
C GLU A 59 5.81 9.77 13.08
N ILE A 60 5.44 9.47 11.83
CA ILE A 60 5.79 10.28 10.65
C ILE A 60 5.27 11.70 10.79
N LYS A 61 6.19 12.66 10.72
CA LYS A 61 5.90 14.10 10.82
C LYS A 61 5.45 14.71 9.49
N LEU A 62 6.14 14.38 8.41
CA LEU A 62 5.82 14.82 7.06
C LEU A 62 5.22 13.66 6.28
N LYS A 63 3.97 13.78 5.88
CA LYS A 63 3.22 12.76 5.13
C LYS A 63 2.26 13.42 4.16
N PRO A 64 1.76 12.71 3.16
CA PRO A 64 0.69 13.20 2.30
C PRO A 64 -0.51 13.68 3.13
N ILE A 65 -1.04 14.84 2.78
CA ILE A 65 -2.20 15.44 3.46
C ILE A 65 -3.41 15.28 2.55
N TYR A 66 -4.40 14.47 2.97
CA TYR A 66 -5.65 14.36 2.23
C TYR A 66 -6.28 15.76 2.04
N GLY A 67 -6.76 16.04 0.83
CA GLY A 67 -7.30 17.36 0.50
C GLY A 67 -6.26 18.38 -0.01
N TYR A 68 -4.98 18.02 -0.14
CA TYR A 68 -3.95 18.95 -0.61
C TYR A 68 -4.23 19.52 -2.01
N MET A 69 -4.96 18.77 -2.84
CA MET A 69 -5.27 19.21 -4.19
C MET A 69 -6.08 20.53 -4.23
N SER A 70 -6.87 20.79 -3.19
CA SER A 70 -7.61 22.06 -3.06
C SER A 70 -6.72 23.30 -2.96
N LYS A 71 -5.45 23.13 -2.56
CA LYS A 71 -4.44 24.21 -2.48
C LYS A 71 -3.69 24.39 -3.79
N GLN A 72 -3.73 23.41 -4.68
CA GLN A 72 -3.07 23.45 -5.97
C GLN A 72 -3.88 24.33 -6.95
N LYS A 73 -3.18 25.20 -7.70
CA LYS A 73 -3.84 26.18 -8.58
C LYS A 73 -3.97 25.70 -10.02
N ASP A 74 -2.96 24.97 -10.50
CA ASP A 74 -2.79 24.63 -11.92
C ASP A 74 -2.90 23.15 -12.20
N ILE A 75 -3.00 22.31 -11.17
CA ILE A 75 -3.11 20.86 -11.27
C ILE A 75 -4.36 20.36 -10.56
N ASN A 76 -4.83 19.18 -10.96
CA ASN A 76 -5.98 18.50 -10.39
C ASN A 76 -5.74 17.00 -10.22
N GLU A 77 -6.68 16.31 -9.62
CA GLU A 77 -6.61 14.87 -9.33
C GLU A 77 -6.42 14.04 -10.61
N GLN A 78 -7.08 14.40 -11.71
CA GLN A 78 -6.95 13.70 -12.99
C GLN A 78 -5.53 13.82 -13.57
N MET A 79 -4.91 15.00 -13.46
CA MET A 79 -3.51 15.19 -13.90
C MET A 79 -2.55 14.37 -13.06
N ARG A 80 -2.80 14.26 -11.73
CA ARG A 80 -2.04 13.37 -10.85
C ARG A 80 -2.22 11.91 -11.27
N ALA A 81 -3.44 11.48 -11.53
CA ALA A 81 -3.73 10.09 -11.94
C ALA A 81 -2.99 9.72 -13.23
N ILE A 82 -3.01 10.60 -14.24
CA ILE A 82 -2.27 10.43 -15.52
C ILE A 82 -0.76 10.34 -15.26
N LEU A 83 -0.23 11.22 -14.39
CA LEU A 83 1.19 11.19 -14.04
C LEU A 83 1.56 9.86 -13.36
N VAL A 84 0.75 9.40 -12.41
CA VAL A 84 1.01 8.16 -11.66
C VAL A 84 0.95 6.96 -12.60
N ASP A 85 -0.06 6.88 -13.48
CA ASP A 85 -0.17 5.81 -14.48
C ASP A 85 1.09 5.77 -15.37
N TRP A 86 1.56 6.92 -15.86
CA TRP A 86 2.81 7.01 -16.61
C TRP A 86 4.05 6.60 -15.78
N LEU A 87 4.12 6.98 -14.51
CA LEU A 87 5.23 6.57 -13.63
C LEU A 87 5.25 5.05 -13.39
N ILE A 88 4.09 4.39 -13.36
CA ILE A 88 3.98 2.94 -13.28
C ILE A 88 4.58 2.28 -14.54
N ASP A 89 4.28 2.81 -15.73
CA ASP A 89 4.88 2.34 -16.98
C ASP A 89 6.41 2.53 -16.99
N VAL A 90 6.90 3.70 -16.59
CA VAL A 90 8.34 3.98 -16.51
C VAL A 90 9.01 3.04 -15.51
N HIS A 91 8.41 2.84 -14.34
CA HIS A 91 8.89 1.93 -13.31
C HIS A 91 9.01 0.49 -13.85
N TYR A 92 7.97 0.01 -14.55
CA TYR A 92 7.96 -1.33 -15.15
C TYR A 92 9.05 -1.47 -16.22
N ASN A 93 9.16 -0.50 -17.14
CA ASN A 93 10.14 -0.50 -18.22
C ASN A 93 11.59 -0.45 -17.72
N PHE A 94 11.83 0.21 -16.59
CA PHE A 94 13.15 0.23 -15.93
C PHE A 94 13.41 -1.00 -15.07
N ASN A 95 12.46 -1.92 -14.95
CA ASN A 95 12.54 -3.13 -14.13
C ASN A 95 12.98 -2.84 -12.69
N LEU A 96 12.34 -1.85 -12.05
CA LEU A 96 12.66 -1.41 -10.70
C LEU A 96 11.94 -2.26 -9.65
N LYS A 97 12.46 -2.24 -8.42
CA LYS A 97 11.82 -2.88 -7.28
C LYS A 97 10.47 -2.25 -6.97
N LYS A 98 9.54 -3.06 -6.51
CA LYS A 98 8.20 -2.60 -6.12
C LYS A 98 8.24 -1.46 -5.08
N GLU A 99 9.14 -1.54 -4.11
CA GLU A 99 9.34 -0.52 -3.08
C GLU A 99 9.66 0.86 -3.68
N THR A 100 10.40 0.88 -4.78
CA THR A 100 10.79 2.11 -5.49
C THR A 100 9.57 2.87 -6.01
N LEU A 101 8.56 2.16 -6.54
CA LEU A 101 7.33 2.78 -7.03
C LEU A 101 6.53 3.42 -5.88
N PHE A 102 6.24 2.64 -4.84
CA PHE A 102 5.42 3.12 -3.71
C PHE A 102 6.07 4.30 -3.01
N GLN A 103 7.38 4.25 -2.80
CA GLN A 103 8.13 5.36 -2.22
C GLN A 103 8.12 6.59 -3.11
N ALA A 104 8.26 6.43 -4.44
CA ALA A 104 8.23 7.56 -5.38
C ALA A 104 6.89 8.31 -5.31
N ILE A 105 5.77 7.58 -5.27
CA ILE A 105 4.44 8.18 -5.18
C ILE A 105 4.22 8.81 -3.80
N TRP A 106 4.69 8.17 -2.74
CA TRP A 106 4.63 8.77 -1.39
C TRP A 106 5.41 10.10 -1.33
N ILE A 107 6.62 10.18 -1.90
CA ILE A 107 7.42 11.41 -1.99
C ILE A 107 6.67 12.46 -2.81
N LEU A 108 6.07 12.07 -3.96
CA LEU A 108 5.29 12.95 -4.83
C LEU A 108 4.12 13.58 -4.07
N ASP A 109 3.28 12.77 -3.43
CA ASP A 109 2.10 13.26 -2.71
C ASP A 109 2.47 14.09 -1.49
N THR A 110 3.56 13.72 -0.81
CA THR A 110 4.09 14.53 0.30
C THR A 110 4.57 15.88 -0.21
N TYR A 111 5.36 15.94 -1.27
CA TYR A 111 5.83 17.20 -1.84
C TYR A 111 4.68 18.09 -2.30
N LEU A 112 3.70 17.53 -3.02
CA LEU A 112 2.49 18.24 -3.48
C LEU A 112 1.61 18.74 -2.33
N SER A 113 1.70 18.14 -1.14
CA SER A 113 0.98 18.59 0.05
C SER A 113 1.53 19.89 0.64
N TYR A 114 2.80 20.18 0.41
CA TYR A 114 3.52 21.31 1.00
C TYR A 114 3.97 22.36 -0.02
N GLU A 115 3.99 22.02 -1.33
CA GLU A 115 4.40 22.93 -2.41
C GLU A 115 3.32 23.04 -3.49
N ILE A 116 3.14 24.27 -4.01
CA ILE A 116 2.27 24.54 -5.15
C ILE A 116 3.09 24.34 -6.44
N VAL A 117 2.66 23.41 -7.27
CA VAL A 117 3.39 23.01 -8.47
C VAL A 117 2.62 23.47 -9.72
N PRO A 118 3.24 24.25 -10.63
CA PRO A 118 2.62 24.59 -11.90
C PRO A 118 2.54 23.36 -12.81
N ARG A 119 1.51 23.32 -13.67
CA ARG A 119 1.21 22.19 -14.56
C ARG A 119 2.42 21.74 -15.39
N ASN A 120 3.20 22.67 -15.93
CA ASN A 120 4.37 22.37 -16.76
C ASN A 120 5.56 21.76 -15.99
N LYS A 121 5.51 21.72 -14.66
CA LYS A 121 6.53 21.11 -13.79
C LYS A 121 6.08 19.79 -13.20
N LEU A 122 4.81 19.41 -13.33
CA LEU A 122 4.26 18.24 -12.65
C LEU A 122 4.98 16.94 -13.06
N GLN A 123 5.26 16.77 -14.37
CA GLN A 123 6.01 15.61 -14.87
C GLN A 123 7.46 15.59 -14.34
N LEU A 124 8.11 16.78 -14.29
CA LEU A 124 9.45 16.89 -13.73
C LEU A 124 9.48 16.49 -12.25
N VAL A 125 8.50 16.92 -11.46
CA VAL A 125 8.37 16.52 -10.05
C VAL A 125 8.21 15.00 -9.94
N GLY A 126 7.30 14.40 -10.70
CA GLY A 126 7.05 12.96 -10.66
C GLY A 126 8.27 12.13 -11.01
N ILE A 127 8.93 12.44 -12.14
CA ILE A 127 10.13 11.68 -12.57
C ILE A 127 11.29 11.89 -11.60
N THR A 128 11.37 13.07 -10.96
CA THR A 128 12.40 13.32 -9.94
C THR A 128 12.13 12.53 -8.67
N CYS A 129 10.87 12.37 -8.25
CA CYS A 129 10.52 11.50 -7.12
C CYS A 129 10.93 10.05 -7.39
N LEU A 130 10.69 9.55 -8.61
CA LEU A 130 11.14 8.21 -9.01
C LEU A 130 12.68 8.12 -9.00
N PHE A 131 13.39 9.13 -9.50
CA PHE A 131 14.85 9.20 -9.47
C PHE A 131 15.42 9.17 -8.04
N ILE A 132 14.83 9.92 -7.11
CA ILE A 132 15.21 9.90 -5.68
C ILE A 132 15.01 8.50 -5.10
N SER A 133 13.84 7.89 -5.35
CA SER A 133 13.51 6.54 -4.85
C SER A 133 14.43 5.48 -5.43
N CYS A 134 14.80 5.57 -6.72
CA CYS A 134 15.77 4.68 -7.33
C CYS A 134 17.12 4.74 -6.63
N LYS A 135 17.64 5.93 -6.36
CA LYS A 135 18.92 6.09 -5.66
C LYS A 135 18.93 5.51 -4.25
N TYR A 136 17.75 5.42 -3.64
CA TYR A 136 17.61 4.85 -2.31
C TYR A 136 17.45 3.34 -2.30
N ASN A 137 16.58 2.79 -3.17
CA ASN A 137 16.17 1.38 -3.12
C ASN A 137 16.98 0.46 -4.02
N GLU A 138 17.53 1.00 -5.13
CA GLU A 138 18.16 0.16 -6.16
C GLU A 138 19.66 0.06 -5.95
N ILE A 139 20.23 -1.14 -6.16
CA ILE A 139 21.67 -1.34 -6.17
C ILE A 139 22.27 -0.75 -7.45
N CYS A 140 21.60 -1.01 -8.58
CA CYS A 140 21.94 -0.45 -9.89
C CYS A 140 20.70 0.26 -10.43
N TYR A 141 20.73 1.57 -10.50
CA TYR A 141 19.60 2.36 -11.02
C TYR A 141 19.92 2.96 -12.38
N PRO A 142 18.91 3.32 -13.19
CA PRO A 142 19.09 3.93 -14.50
C PRO A 142 19.89 5.22 -14.42
N ARG A 143 20.66 5.51 -15.49
CA ARG A 143 21.46 6.76 -15.55
C ARG A 143 20.56 7.97 -15.69
N THR A 144 21.04 9.12 -15.25
CA THR A 144 20.29 10.40 -15.31
C THR A 144 19.73 10.70 -16.71
N ASN A 145 20.49 10.35 -17.78
CA ASN A 145 20.05 10.54 -19.15
C ASN A 145 18.82 9.70 -19.51
N GLU A 146 18.64 8.53 -18.91
CA GLU A 146 17.50 7.64 -19.15
C GLU A 146 16.24 8.25 -18.56
N PHE A 147 16.33 8.88 -17.38
CA PHE A 147 15.22 9.64 -16.79
C PHE A 147 14.82 10.87 -17.64
N ILE A 148 15.77 11.51 -18.31
CA ILE A 148 15.47 12.60 -19.24
C ILE A 148 14.84 12.06 -20.53
N TYR A 149 15.36 10.96 -21.06
CA TYR A 149 14.86 10.32 -22.27
C TYR A 149 13.36 9.95 -22.16
N VAL A 150 12.93 9.37 -21.05
CA VAL A 150 11.51 8.97 -20.87
C VAL A 150 10.56 10.17 -20.76
N THR A 151 11.06 11.38 -20.52
CA THR A 151 10.29 12.63 -20.60
C THR A 151 10.24 13.24 -22.00
N ASP A 152 10.66 12.48 -23.01
CA ASP A 152 10.83 12.96 -24.40
C ASP A 152 11.76 14.19 -24.49
N ASN A 153 12.81 14.21 -23.66
CA ASN A 153 13.77 15.30 -23.54
C ASN A 153 13.12 16.69 -23.26
N THR A 154 11.94 16.69 -22.66
CA THR A 154 11.23 17.93 -22.27
C THR A 154 12.03 18.73 -21.24
N TYR A 155 12.83 18.05 -20.44
CA TYR A 155 13.68 18.63 -19.42
C TYR A 155 15.14 18.27 -19.66
N ASN A 156 16.06 18.98 -18.98
CA ASN A 156 17.47 18.68 -19.00
C ASN A 156 17.98 18.19 -17.63
N ILE A 157 19.18 17.61 -17.61
CA ILE A 157 19.79 17.04 -16.39
C ILE A 157 19.86 18.08 -15.27
N LYS A 158 20.19 19.32 -15.58
CA LYS A 158 20.30 20.40 -14.58
C LYS A 158 18.96 20.69 -13.90
N GLU A 159 17.88 20.66 -14.68
CA GLU A 159 16.51 20.82 -14.12
C GLU A 159 16.14 19.66 -13.21
N LEU A 160 16.42 18.41 -13.61
CA LEU A 160 16.19 17.22 -12.79
C LEU A 160 16.96 17.31 -11.45
N LEU A 161 18.27 17.63 -11.49
CA LEU A 161 19.10 17.74 -10.30
C LEU A 161 18.73 18.93 -9.40
N ASN A 162 18.24 20.02 -9.96
CA ASN A 162 17.73 21.14 -9.18
C ASN A 162 16.40 20.75 -8.50
N MET A 163 15.49 20.11 -9.23
CA MET A 163 14.24 19.62 -8.65
C MET A 163 14.47 18.59 -7.54
N GLU A 164 15.46 17.72 -7.70
CA GLU A 164 15.87 16.80 -6.65
C GLU A 164 16.28 17.54 -5.36
N LYS A 165 17.11 18.57 -5.49
CA LYS A 165 17.53 19.39 -4.34
C LYS A 165 16.34 20.09 -3.68
N ASP A 166 15.40 20.59 -4.49
CA ASP A 166 14.23 21.27 -3.97
C ASP A 166 13.31 20.30 -3.20
N ILE A 167 13.05 19.12 -3.75
CA ILE A 167 12.23 18.08 -3.09
C ILE A 167 12.89 17.66 -1.77
N LEU A 168 14.18 17.29 -1.80
CA LEU A 168 14.89 16.85 -0.61
C LEU A 168 14.94 17.92 0.49
N LYS A 169 15.18 19.18 0.14
CA LYS A 169 15.16 20.28 1.09
C LYS A 169 13.78 20.52 1.68
N LYS A 170 12.73 20.47 0.83
CA LYS A 170 11.35 20.69 1.29
C LYS A 170 10.87 19.61 2.24
N LEU A 171 11.29 18.39 2.02
CA LEU A 171 10.97 17.25 2.88
C LEU A 171 11.98 17.07 4.03
N ASP A 172 12.91 18.03 4.22
CA ASP A 172 13.96 17.94 5.24
C ASP A 172 14.69 16.58 5.21
N PHE A 173 14.94 16.05 3.99
CA PHE A 173 15.53 14.73 3.73
C PHE A 173 14.73 13.54 4.32
N ASN A 174 13.52 13.77 4.83
CA ASN A 174 12.62 12.72 5.30
C ASN A 174 11.88 12.10 4.12
N ILE A 175 12.53 11.17 3.44
CA ILE A 175 12.01 10.47 2.25
C ILE A 175 11.54 9.06 2.58
N LEU A 176 11.64 8.63 3.82
CA LEU A 176 11.28 7.30 4.28
C LEU A 176 9.95 7.31 5.01
N ALA A 177 9.11 6.39 4.63
CA ALA A 177 7.86 6.09 5.31
C ALA A 177 7.56 4.59 5.18
N PRO A 178 6.84 3.99 6.11
CA PRO A 178 6.24 2.70 5.89
C PRO A 178 5.26 2.77 4.71
N ILE A 179 5.56 2.01 3.67
CA ILE A 179 4.77 1.93 2.44
C ILE A 179 3.89 0.67 2.45
N PRO A 180 2.73 0.67 1.78
CA PRO A 180 1.76 -0.43 1.84
C PRO A 180 2.34 -1.80 1.51
N ILE A 181 3.27 -1.86 0.55
CA ILE A 181 3.86 -3.12 0.10
C ILE A 181 4.68 -3.82 1.20
N GLN A 182 5.30 -3.08 2.12
CA GLN A 182 6.05 -3.67 3.24
C GLN A 182 5.13 -4.41 4.20
N PHE A 183 3.97 -3.84 4.53
CA PHE A 183 2.94 -4.50 5.32
C PHE A 183 2.36 -5.71 4.60
N TYR A 184 2.07 -5.57 3.30
CA TYR A 184 1.48 -6.64 2.50
C TYR A 184 2.42 -7.85 2.36
N ASP A 185 3.72 -7.63 2.19
CA ASP A 185 4.71 -8.71 2.13
C ASP A 185 4.73 -9.56 3.42
N ILE A 186 4.54 -8.91 4.57
CA ILE A 186 4.45 -9.59 5.86
C ILE A 186 3.13 -10.36 5.93
N LEU A 187 2.00 -9.74 5.58
CA LEU A 187 0.69 -10.39 5.57
C LEU A 187 0.66 -11.60 4.63
N ALA A 188 1.23 -11.46 3.44
CA ALA A 188 1.31 -12.56 2.48
C ALA A 188 2.10 -13.78 3.02
N LYS A 189 3.16 -13.52 3.78
CA LYS A 189 3.91 -14.59 4.46
C LYS A 189 3.10 -15.21 5.61
N ILE A 190 2.44 -14.39 6.43
CA ILE A 190 1.62 -14.86 7.57
C ILE A 190 0.48 -15.77 7.08
N PHE A 191 -0.18 -15.39 5.97
CA PHE A 191 -1.32 -16.13 5.43
C PHE A 191 -0.94 -17.11 4.32
N ASN A 192 0.36 -17.33 4.09
CA ASN A 192 0.89 -18.25 3.07
C ASN A 192 0.26 -18.06 1.69
N PHE A 193 0.18 -16.82 1.24
CA PHE A 193 -0.34 -16.53 -0.09
C PHE A 193 0.56 -17.17 -1.17
N ASP A 194 -0.05 -17.89 -2.09
CA ASP A 194 0.62 -18.35 -3.28
C ASP A 194 0.91 -17.19 -4.27
N SER A 195 1.57 -17.48 -5.38
CA SER A 195 1.95 -16.46 -6.37
C SER A 195 0.75 -15.71 -6.95
N GLU A 196 -0.36 -16.41 -7.19
CA GLU A 196 -1.57 -15.86 -7.78
C GLU A 196 -2.29 -14.94 -6.79
N GLN A 197 -2.47 -15.39 -5.55
CA GLN A 197 -3.03 -14.61 -4.44
C GLN A 197 -2.20 -13.36 -4.17
N TYR A 198 -0.88 -13.52 -4.11
CA TYR A 198 0.05 -12.42 -3.91
C TYR A 198 -0.04 -11.38 -5.02
N ASN A 199 -0.05 -11.80 -6.29
CA ASN A 199 -0.14 -10.89 -7.43
C ASN A 199 -1.51 -10.22 -7.54
N LEU A 200 -2.61 -10.90 -7.17
CA LEU A 200 -3.93 -10.26 -7.11
C LEU A 200 -3.95 -9.10 -6.09
N GLY A 201 -3.42 -9.30 -4.90
CA GLY A 201 -3.34 -8.22 -3.90
C GLY A 201 -2.42 -7.08 -4.35
N ARG A 202 -1.32 -7.39 -5.05
CA ARG A 202 -0.46 -6.36 -5.66
C ARG A 202 -1.18 -5.56 -6.74
N TYR A 203 -2.03 -6.20 -7.53
CA TYR A 203 -2.85 -5.51 -8.54
C TYR A 203 -3.73 -4.44 -7.90
N PHE A 204 -4.47 -4.78 -6.84
CA PHE A 204 -5.25 -3.80 -6.07
C PHE A 204 -4.35 -2.74 -5.43
N MET A 205 -3.21 -3.15 -4.91
CA MET A 205 -2.29 -2.26 -4.22
C MET A 205 -1.61 -1.27 -5.18
N GLU A 206 -1.22 -1.67 -6.39
CA GLU A 206 -0.68 -0.74 -7.38
C GLU A 206 -1.80 0.14 -7.96
N SER A 207 -3.03 -0.38 -8.09
CA SER A 207 -4.18 0.41 -8.54
C SER A 207 -4.51 1.57 -7.59
N HIS A 208 -4.40 1.39 -6.24
CA HIS A 208 -4.70 2.48 -5.30
C HIS A 208 -3.83 3.72 -5.51
N LEU A 209 -2.60 3.57 -6.03
CA LEU A 209 -1.69 4.68 -6.28
C LEU A 209 -2.27 5.72 -7.26
N ILE A 210 -3.13 5.28 -8.17
CA ILE A 210 -3.74 6.13 -9.19
C ILE A 210 -4.80 7.06 -8.58
N ASP A 211 -5.59 6.57 -7.62
CA ASP A 211 -6.71 7.33 -7.04
C ASP A 211 -6.25 8.23 -5.88
N TYR A 212 -6.42 9.53 -6.08
CA TYR A 212 -6.15 10.54 -5.07
C TYR A 212 -6.93 10.32 -3.77
N ASN A 213 -8.16 9.82 -3.84
CA ASN A 213 -9.00 9.62 -2.66
C ASN A 213 -8.44 8.55 -1.70
N MET A 214 -7.64 7.63 -2.23
CA MET A 214 -7.02 6.57 -1.41
C MET A 214 -5.94 7.10 -0.44
N ILE A 215 -5.49 8.34 -0.59
CA ILE A 215 -4.55 9.01 0.34
C ILE A 215 -5.13 9.16 1.75
N CYS A 216 -6.45 9.10 1.92
CA CYS A 216 -7.08 9.17 3.24
C CYS A 216 -6.78 7.95 4.13
N PHE A 217 -6.42 6.81 3.54
CA PHE A 217 -6.11 5.60 4.28
C PHE A 217 -4.61 5.48 4.58
N SER A 218 -4.28 4.91 5.73
CA SER A 218 -2.89 4.60 6.09
C SER A 218 -2.35 3.43 5.25
N SER A 219 -1.02 3.33 5.15
CA SER A 219 -0.34 2.25 4.43
C SER A 219 -0.72 0.87 4.96
N SER A 220 -0.83 0.74 6.28
CA SER A 220 -1.26 -0.49 6.95
C SER A 220 -2.70 -0.88 6.59
N ILE A 221 -3.63 0.08 6.55
CA ILE A 221 -5.04 -0.16 6.16
C ILE A 221 -5.14 -0.57 4.69
N ILE A 222 -4.40 0.08 3.77
CA ILE A 222 -4.36 -0.32 2.36
C ILE A 222 -3.89 -1.78 2.22
N ALA A 223 -2.79 -2.15 2.91
CA ALA A 223 -2.27 -3.51 2.87
C ALA A 223 -3.27 -4.55 3.39
N LEU A 224 -3.90 -4.27 4.54
CA LEU A 224 -4.94 -5.12 5.12
C LEU A 224 -6.16 -5.24 4.21
N SER A 225 -6.55 -4.15 3.53
CA SER A 225 -7.67 -4.15 2.60
C SER A 225 -7.40 -5.01 1.37
N CYS A 226 -6.18 -4.93 0.82
CA CYS A 226 -5.75 -5.80 -0.28
C CYS A 226 -5.73 -7.27 0.13
N ALA A 227 -5.18 -7.58 1.33
CA ALA A 227 -5.21 -8.93 1.86
C ALA A 227 -6.64 -9.44 2.09
N TYR A 228 -7.53 -8.58 2.62
CA TYR A 228 -8.96 -8.91 2.80
C TYR A 228 -9.65 -9.24 1.47
N ILE A 229 -9.40 -8.45 0.41
CA ILE A 229 -9.96 -8.71 -0.93
C ILE A 229 -9.48 -10.08 -1.44
N VAL A 230 -8.18 -10.36 -1.37
CA VAL A 230 -7.59 -11.64 -1.78
C VAL A 230 -8.23 -12.80 -1.02
N MET A 231 -8.29 -12.72 0.31
CA MET A 231 -8.85 -13.78 1.13
C MET A 231 -10.33 -14.02 0.85
N LYS A 232 -11.08 -12.97 0.57
CA LYS A 232 -12.50 -13.09 0.17
C LYS A 232 -12.64 -13.69 -1.22
N PHE A 233 -11.84 -13.26 -2.18
CA PHE A 233 -11.87 -13.76 -3.56
C PHE A 233 -11.61 -15.27 -3.62
N PHE A 234 -10.57 -15.73 -2.93
CA PHE A 234 -10.21 -17.16 -2.87
C PHE A 234 -10.94 -17.94 -1.77
N SER A 235 -11.94 -17.35 -1.10
CA SER A 235 -12.73 -17.97 -0.03
C SER A 235 -11.88 -18.58 1.11
N LEU A 236 -10.76 -17.91 1.46
CA LEU A 236 -9.91 -18.35 2.55
C LEU A 236 -10.60 -18.14 3.90
N LYS A 237 -10.48 -19.14 4.81
CA LYS A 237 -11.25 -19.15 6.08
C LYS A 237 -10.79 -18.11 7.09
N ASP A 238 -9.52 -17.70 7.05
CA ASP A 238 -8.87 -16.93 8.12
C ASP A 238 -9.00 -15.40 8.00
N TYR A 239 -9.85 -14.90 7.07
CA TYR A 239 -10.01 -13.46 6.86
C TYR A 239 -10.46 -12.68 8.09
N LYS A 240 -11.10 -13.35 9.07
CA LYS A 240 -11.49 -12.74 10.35
C LYS A 240 -10.28 -12.38 11.21
N ASN A 241 -9.18 -13.09 11.04
CA ASN A 241 -7.95 -12.89 11.80
C ASN A 241 -7.20 -11.62 11.37
N LEU A 242 -7.44 -11.09 10.16
CA LEU A 242 -6.87 -9.83 9.69
C LEU A 242 -7.16 -8.65 10.63
N TYR A 243 -8.33 -8.62 11.24
CA TYR A 243 -8.75 -7.50 12.08
C TYR A 243 -8.01 -7.41 13.40
N LEU A 244 -7.42 -8.51 13.83
CA LEU A 244 -6.73 -8.61 15.11
C LEU A 244 -5.25 -8.17 15.00
N ILE A 245 -4.69 -8.12 13.79
CA ILE A 245 -3.26 -7.86 13.57
C ILE A 245 -2.87 -6.42 13.98
N ASN A 246 -3.74 -5.44 13.78
CA ASN A 246 -3.46 -4.03 14.09
C ASN A 246 -3.71 -3.63 15.54
N ASP A 247 -4.24 -4.53 16.37
CA ASP A 247 -4.62 -4.19 17.76
C ASP A 247 -3.77 -4.93 18.80
N LYS A 248 -2.73 -4.26 19.30
CA LYS A 248 -1.93 -4.77 20.43
C LYS A 248 -2.69 -4.87 21.75
N ASN A 249 -3.76 -4.07 21.92
CA ASN A 249 -4.41 -3.90 23.21
C ASN A 249 -5.71 -4.69 23.36
N ASN A 250 -6.15 -5.42 22.32
CA ASN A 250 -7.42 -6.16 22.28
C ASN A 250 -8.64 -5.30 22.71
N ASP A 251 -8.64 -4.00 22.37
CA ASP A 251 -9.76 -3.11 22.64
C ASP A 251 -10.82 -3.30 21.55
N TYR A 252 -11.99 -3.83 21.90
CA TYR A 252 -13.09 -4.13 20.97
C TYR A 252 -13.55 -2.90 20.16
N THR A 253 -13.49 -1.71 20.75
CA THR A 253 -13.87 -0.47 20.05
C THR A 253 -12.85 -0.10 18.97
N SER A 254 -11.58 -0.29 19.24
CA SER A 254 -10.50 -0.13 18.26
C SER A 254 -10.61 -1.14 17.13
N GLN A 255 -10.93 -2.39 17.44
CA GLN A 255 -11.08 -3.47 16.45
C GLN A 255 -12.24 -3.22 15.48
N GLU A 256 -13.40 -2.79 15.98
CA GLU A 256 -14.56 -2.46 15.14
C GLU A 256 -14.25 -1.30 14.19
N ASN A 257 -13.56 -0.26 14.66
CA ASN A 257 -13.15 0.86 13.84
C ASN A 257 -12.18 0.43 12.72
N ILE A 258 -11.14 -0.34 13.05
CA ILE A 258 -10.19 -0.89 12.08
C ILE A 258 -10.91 -1.78 11.05
N GLN A 259 -11.82 -2.63 11.52
CA GLN A 259 -12.62 -3.48 10.64
C GLN A 259 -13.45 -2.67 9.64
N ASN A 260 -14.07 -1.58 10.10
CA ASN A 260 -14.86 -0.70 9.25
C ASN A 260 -13.98 0.05 8.23
N GLU A 261 -12.80 0.54 8.65
CA GLU A 261 -11.83 1.15 7.74
C GLU A 261 -11.34 0.19 6.66
N ILE A 262 -10.99 -1.06 7.02
CA ILE A 262 -10.56 -2.09 6.07
C ILE A 262 -11.68 -2.38 5.06
N LYS A 263 -12.91 -2.55 5.50
CA LYS A 263 -14.06 -2.82 4.61
C LYS A 263 -14.35 -1.63 3.70
N GLU A 264 -14.23 -0.42 4.20
CA GLU A 264 -14.47 0.79 3.41
C GLU A 264 -13.37 0.97 2.35
N SER A 265 -12.11 0.87 2.76
CA SER A 265 -10.97 0.90 1.82
C SER A 265 -11.08 -0.21 0.76
N ALA A 266 -11.44 -1.44 1.15
CA ALA A 266 -11.64 -2.54 0.22
C ALA A 266 -12.76 -2.28 -0.80
N ARG A 267 -13.88 -1.68 -0.37
CA ARG A 267 -14.97 -1.28 -1.30
C ARG A 267 -14.50 -0.24 -2.30
N GLN A 268 -13.75 0.77 -1.83
CA GLN A 268 -13.20 1.82 -2.68
C GLN A 268 -12.19 1.23 -3.68
N LEU A 269 -11.33 0.30 -3.25
CA LEU A 269 -10.41 -0.41 -4.14
C LEU A 269 -11.14 -1.22 -5.22
N CYS A 270 -12.17 -1.98 -4.88
CA CYS A 270 -12.96 -2.73 -5.85
C CYS A 270 -13.65 -1.80 -6.86
N PHE A 271 -14.24 -0.69 -6.37
CA PHE A 271 -14.87 0.30 -7.23
C PHE A 271 -13.84 1.00 -8.16
N LEU A 272 -12.68 1.32 -7.63
CA LEU A 272 -11.57 1.90 -8.39
C LEU A 272 -11.13 0.97 -9.53
N VAL A 273 -10.85 -0.29 -9.23
CA VAL A 273 -10.41 -1.28 -10.25
C VAL A 273 -11.45 -1.45 -11.34
N LYS A 274 -12.74 -1.49 -10.98
CA LYS A 274 -13.82 -1.51 -11.96
C LYS A 274 -13.80 -0.29 -12.89
N ASN A 275 -13.65 0.91 -12.35
CA ASN A 275 -13.58 2.15 -13.14
C ASN A 275 -12.32 2.22 -13.99
N LEU A 276 -11.17 1.73 -13.50
CA LEU A 276 -9.92 1.68 -14.26
C LEU A 276 -10.03 0.77 -15.48
N ASN A 277 -10.85 -0.28 -15.43
CA ASN A 277 -11.08 -1.14 -16.58
C ASN A 277 -11.70 -0.39 -17.77
N GLU A 278 -12.52 0.62 -17.52
CA GLU A 278 -13.18 1.45 -18.53
C GLU A 278 -12.38 2.73 -18.88
N SER A 279 -11.38 3.09 -18.07
CA SER A 279 -10.58 4.30 -18.22
C SER A 279 -9.46 4.15 -19.26
N ASN A 280 -8.80 5.28 -19.58
CA ASN A 280 -7.60 5.30 -20.42
C ASN A 280 -6.30 5.06 -19.60
N LEU A 281 -6.39 4.91 -18.28
CA LEU A 281 -5.26 4.63 -17.40
C LEU A 281 -5.05 3.11 -17.37
N LYS A 282 -4.08 2.64 -18.15
CA LYS A 282 -3.91 1.21 -18.46
C LYS A 282 -2.66 0.57 -17.88
N ALA A 283 -1.74 1.36 -17.33
CA ALA A 283 -0.42 0.87 -16.93
C ALA A 283 -0.52 -0.33 -15.95
N VAL A 284 -1.31 -0.20 -14.89
CA VAL A 284 -1.48 -1.28 -13.90
C VAL A 284 -2.15 -2.50 -14.54
N LYS A 285 -3.25 -2.30 -15.27
CA LYS A 285 -3.97 -3.41 -15.92
C LYS A 285 -3.08 -4.14 -16.90
N SER A 286 -2.35 -3.41 -17.77
CA SER A 286 -1.44 -3.98 -18.76
C SER A 286 -0.32 -4.80 -18.11
N LYS A 287 0.27 -4.27 -17.04
CA LYS A 287 1.30 -4.97 -16.27
C LYS A 287 0.78 -6.29 -15.70
N PHE A 288 -0.37 -6.26 -15.01
CA PHE A 288 -0.92 -7.44 -14.34
C PHE A 288 -1.73 -8.37 -15.26
N SER A 289 -1.81 -8.07 -16.57
CA SER A 289 -2.31 -8.99 -17.60
C SER A 289 -1.23 -9.93 -18.15
N LEU A 290 0.02 -9.80 -17.72
CA LEU A 290 1.13 -10.63 -18.16
C LEU A 290 1.19 -11.95 -17.38
N GLU A 291 1.73 -13.00 -18.02
CA GLU A 291 1.89 -14.33 -17.41
C GLU A 291 2.76 -14.30 -16.15
N GLU A 292 3.79 -13.45 -16.12
CA GLU A 292 4.65 -13.27 -14.94
C GLU A 292 3.90 -12.77 -13.70
N TYR A 293 2.72 -12.15 -13.88
CA TYR A 293 1.80 -11.73 -12.82
C TYR A 293 0.53 -12.60 -12.77
N ASN A 294 0.56 -13.84 -13.30
CA ASN A 294 -0.56 -14.78 -13.29
C ASN A 294 -1.83 -14.25 -13.99
N ASN A 295 -1.73 -13.25 -14.87
CA ASN A 295 -2.85 -12.61 -15.58
C ASN A 295 -3.98 -12.13 -14.65
N VAL A 296 -3.68 -11.75 -13.39
CA VAL A 296 -4.69 -11.49 -12.35
C VAL A 296 -5.61 -10.30 -12.64
N SER A 297 -5.22 -9.38 -13.54
CA SER A 297 -6.10 -8.27 -13.94
C SER A 297 -7.39 -8.76 -14.63
N GLN A 298 -7.36 -9.96 -15.26
CA GLN A 298 -8.51 -10.55 -15.92
C GLN A 298 -9.61 -10.99 -14.94
N TYR A 299 -9.25 -11.33 -13.70
CA TYR A 299 -10.22 -11.72 -12.67
C TYR A 299 -11.18 -10.59 -12.29
N CYS A 300 -10.82 -9.36 -12.57
CA CYS A 300 -11.62 -8.19 -12.21
C CYS A 300 -12.39 -7.62 -13.42
N GLU A 301 -12.40 -8.30 -14.58
CA GLU A 301 -13.16 -7.86 -15.76
C GLU A 301 -14.65 -8.19 -15.64
N ASP A 302 -15.01 -9.25 -14.89
CA ASP A 302 -16.38 -9.75 -14.76
C ASP A 302 -17.09 -9.27 -13.46
N TYR A 303 -16.43 -8.40 -12.67
CA TYR A 303 -16.99 -7.80 -11.44
C TYR A 303 -17.47 -6.35 -11.71
#